data_bb0c62b6d6e36a9ed338b268b9dacb83
#
_entry.id   bb0c62b6d6e36a9ed338b268b9dacb83
#
_cell.length_a   1.000
_cell.length_b   1.000
_cell.length_c   1.000
_cell.angle_alpha   90.00
_cell.angle_beta   90.00
_cell.angle_gamma   90.00
#
_symmetry.space_group_name_H-M   'P 1'
#
loop_
_entity.id
_entity.type
_entity.pdbx_description
1 polymer ?
#
loop_
_entity_poly.entity_id
_entity_poly.type
_entity_poly.pdbx_seq_one_letter_code
_entity_poly.pdbx_strand_id
1 'polypeptide(L)'
;MAGDTFNETGYSGESRSAQKEVHQSKVKGFIDYIKLEHTIFDIPFIVAGSFIAAGKFPGTRVIVLVILAGTLARATGMSINRLLGRKYDIINPRKKGWGLVTGSLSTSSAIYFTIAVASLFELCTFLLNTFVFILSPVVLALFIIDPLLKRVTRWRHFFMGLTIGVGVMAGYLAVNPHFPSSPEIYILVLATATWIGGFDMAYTIPDADYDRKNGLKTVMSEYGIRKGMAISNITHGFTLLFFTLLIFYISSYIYIFELALIYFLIIYQHYILNPDDHRTVRVSFLNSNSFIGISFLVVLIIALYLPVLNF
;
A
#
# COMPACT_ATOMS: atom_id res chain seq x y z
N MET A 1 50.84 28.96 -42.40
CA MET A 1 50.82 28.30 -41.08
C MET A 1 49.58 28.77 -40.36
N ALA A 2 48.54 27.97 -40.42
CA ALA A 2 47.32 28.19 -39.63
C ALA A 2 47.13 26.92 -38.81
N GLY A 3 47.24 27.04 -37.48
CA GLY A 3 47.09 25.94 -36.54
C GLY A 3 45.64 25.71 -36.21
N ASP A 4 45.16 24.52 -36.47
CA ASP A 4 43.82 24.04 -36.01
C ASP A 4 43.89 23.75 -34.52
N THR A 5 43.17 24.56 -33.72
CA THR A 5 42.90 24.25 -32.32
C THR A 5 41.70 23.34 -32.25
N PHE A 6 41.93 22.04 -32.03
CA PHE A 6 40.88 21.08 -31.71
C PHE A 6 40.24 21.41 -30.36
N ASN A 7 38.95 21.61 -30.38
CA ASN A 7 38.12 21.95 -29.23
C ASN A 7 37.68 20.67 -28.51
N GLU A 8 38.40 20.25 -27.46
CA GLU A 8 38.12 19.04 -26.66
C GLU A 8 36.98 19.16 -25.66
N THR A 9 36.22 20.26 -25.64
CA THR A 9 35.20 20.50 -24.62
C THR A 9 33.81 20.00 -24.96
N GLY A 10 33.56 19.48 -26.16
CA GLY A 10 32.21 19.01 -26.58
C GLY A 10 31.84 17.59 -26.10
N TYR A 11 32.82 16.68 -26.01
CA TYR A 11 32.55 15.26 -25.76
C TYR A 11 32.19 14.87 -24.31
N SER A 12 32.57 15.67 -23.32
CA SER A 12 32.32 15.37 -21.91
C SER A 12 30.90 15.75 -21.44
N GLY A 13 30.25 16.70 -22.11
CA GLY A 13 28.90 17.17 -21.77
C GLY A 13 27.81 16.20 -22.24
N GLU A 14 27.93 15.69 -23.46
CA GLU A 14 26.94 14.75 -24.04
C GLU A 14 26.96 13.38 -23.35
N SER A 15 28.11 12.89 -22.94
CA SER A 15 28.22 11.62 -22.21
C SER A 15 27.59 11.70 -20.80
N ARG A 16 27.73 12.85 -20.12
CA ARG A 16 27.11 13.09 -18.79
C ARG A 16 25.59 13.27 -18.86
N SER A 17 25.08 13.94 -19.92
CA SER A 17 23.63 14.08 -20.12
C SER A 17 22.99 12.75 -20.47
N ALA A 18 23.56 11.97 -21.37
CA ALA A 18 23.09 10.63 -21.71
C ALA A 18 23.13 9.66 -20.51
N GLN A 19 24.17 9.71 -19.69
CA GLN A 19 24.26 8.91 -18.45
C GLN A 19 23.20 9.34 -17.41
N LYS A 20 22.92 10.65 -17.27
CA LYS A 20 21.85 11.15 -16.41
C LYS A 20 20.47 10.71 -16.90
N GLU A 21 20.18 10.76 -18.19
CA GLU A 21 18.90 10.30 -18.76
C GLU A 21 18.70 8.80 -18.59
N VAL A 22 19.73 8.00 -18.83
CA VAL A 22 19.69 6.53 -18.59
C VAL A 22 19.49 6.21 -17.11
N HIS A 23 20.11 6.96 -16.20
CA HIS A 23 19.97 6.77 -14.77
C HIS A 23 18.55 7.18 -14.28
N GLN A 24 18.04 8.31 -14.73
CA GLN A 24 16.66 8.75 -14.45
C GLN A 24 15.62 7.74 -14.99
N SER A 25 15.85 7.17 -16.17
CA SER A 25 15.01 6.13 -16.75
C SER A 25 14.98 4.85 -15.89
N LYS A 26 16.13 4.42 -15.36
CA LYS A 26 16.21 3.25 -14.47
C LYS A 26 15.54 3.47 -13.13
N VAL A 27 15.78 4.63 -12.47
CA VAL A 27 15.14 4.98 -11.19
C VAL A 27 13.62 5.04 -11.34
N LYS A 28 13.12 5.70 -12.38
CA LYS A 28 11.70 5.75 -12.71
C LYS A 28 11.14 4.35 -12.93
N GLY A 29 11.88 3.48 -13.61
CA GLY A 29 11.51 2.08 -13.82
C GLY A 29 11.31 1.30 -12.51
N PHE A 30 12.15 1.53 -11.49
CA PHE A 30 11.98 0.90 -10.17
C PHE A 30 10.82 1.53 -9.38
N ILE A 31 10.62 2.84 -9.42
CA ILE A 31 9.48 3.53 -8.78
C ILE A 31 8.17 2.98 -9.36
N ASP A 32 8.05 2.88 -10.68
CA ASP A 32 6.89 2.29 -11.36
C ASP A 32 6.75 0.79 -11.05
N TYR A 33 7.86 0.10 -10.83
CA TYR A 33 7.89 -1.32 -10.49
C TYR A 33 7.28 -1.60 -9.11
N ILE A 34 7.57 -0.79 -8.10
CA ILE A 34 7.05 -0.97 -6.74
C ILE A 34 5.72 -0.23 -6.49
N LYS A 35 5.22 0.55 -7.46
CA LYS A 35 4.00 1.36 -7.28
C LYS A 35 4.07 2.24 -6.02
N LEU A 36 5.13 3.03 -5.92
CA LEU A 36 5.40 3.85 -4.74
C LEU A 36 4.24 4.81 -4.41
N GLU A 37 3.48 5.24 -5.43
CA GLU A 37 2.29 6.08 -5.26
C GLU A 37 1.22 5.46 -4.35
N HIS A 38 1.16 4.14 -4.25
CA HIS A 38 0.19 3.46 -3.39
C HIS A 38 0.57 3.51 -1.90
N THR A 39 1.81 3.88 -1.56
CA THR A 39 2.28 4.00 -0.17
C THR A 39 1.54 5.11 0.58
N ILE A 40 0.99 6.08 -0.16
CA ILE A 40 0.33 7.27 0.39
C ILE A 40 -0.92 6.94 1.23
N PHE A 41 -1.59 5.83 0.97
CA PHE A 41 -2.77 5.45 1.75
C PHE A 41 -2.48 4.41 2.86
N ASP A 42 -1.39 3.63 2.76
CA ASP A 42 -1.05 2.63 3.78
C ASP A 42 -0.26 3.25 4.95
N ILE A 43 0.75 4.06 4.65
CA ILE A 43 1.67 4.64 5.65
C ILE A 43 0.95 5.45 6.72
N PRO A 44 -0.05 6.30 6.42
CA PRO A 44 -0.75 7.05 7.45
C PRO A 44 -1.36 6.17 8.54
N PHE A 45 -1.93 5.01 8.19
CA PHE A 45 -2.51 4.08 9.15
C PHE A 45 -1.45 3.36 9.99
N ILE A 46 -0.31 3.00 9.37
CA ILE A 46 0.83 2.41 10.10
C ILE A 46 1.36 3.41 11.14
N VAL A 47 1.51 4.67 10.75
CA VAL A 47 1.94 5.76 11.64
C VAL A 47 0.88 6.02 12.72
N ALA A 48 -0.42 5.98 12.38
CA ALA A 48 -1.51 6.12 13.35
C ALA A 48 -1.40 5.07 14.47
N GLY A 49 -1.04 3.82 14.14
CA GLY A 49 -0.76 2.78 15.13
C GLY A 49 0.31 3.21 16.15
N SER A 50 1.37 3.89 15.70
CA SER A 50 2.42 4.41 16.58
C SER A 50 1.93 5.55 17.50
N PHE A 51 1.07 6.43 16.99
CA PHE A 51 0.46 7.50 17.80
C PHE A 51 -0.50 6.96 18.84
N ILE A 52 -1.32 5.97 18.49
CA ILE A 52 -2.21 5.27 19.43
C ILE A 52 -1.40 4.62 20.55
N ALA A 53 -0.32 3.93 20.21
CA ALA A 53 0.55 3.27 21.20
C ALA A 53 1.21 4.24 22.15
N ALA A 54 1.62 5.42 21.66
CA ALA A 54 2.32 6.43 22.45
C ALA A 54 1.38 7.35 23.26
N GLY A 55 0.13 7.53 22.78
CA GLY A 55 -0.80 8.56 23.30
C GLY A 55 -0.30 10.00 23.10
N LYS A 56 0.80 10.17 22.36
CA LYS A 56 1.48 11.44 22.05
C LYS A 56 2.40 11.23 20.86
N PHE A 57 3.27 12.20 20.57
CA PHE A 57 4.31 12.03 19.55
C PHE A 57 5.29 10.89 19.93
N PRO A 58 5.42 9.83 19.12
CA PRO A 58 6.24 8.66 19.46
C PRO A 58 7.75 8.92 19.44
N GLY A 59 8.17 10.12 19.00
CA GLY A 59 9.57 10.49 18.80
C GLY A 59 10.01 10.35 17.34
N THR A 60 10.89 11.27 16.92
CA THR A 60 11.33 11.38 15.52
C THR A 60 11.97 10.09 15.00
N ARG A 61 12.81 9.43 15.82
CA ARG A 61 13.45 8.17 15.44
C ARG A 61 12.42 7.09 15.11
N VAL A 62 11.41 6.92 15.95
CA VAL A 62 10.37 5.89 15.76
C VAL A 62 9.58 6.20 14.48
N ILE A 63 9.11 7.44 14.31
CA ILE A 63 8.34 7.84 13.13
C ILE A 63 9.14 7.64 11.83
N VAL A 64 10.39 8.04 11.78
CA VAL A 64 11.26 7.85 10.60
C VAL A 64 11.44 6.37 10.29
N LEU A 65 11.75 5.54 11.31
CA LEU A 65 11.93 4.10 11.11
C LEU A 65 10.62 3.39 10.72
N VAL A 66 9.49 3.79 11.28
CA VAL A 66 8.16 3.24 10.92
C VAL A 66 7.80 3.57 9.47
N ILE A 67 8.02 4.81 9.02
CA ILE A 67 7.78 5.21 7.63
C ILE A 67 8.71 4.46 6.68
N LEU A 68 10.00 4.36 7.01
CA LEU A 68 10.97 3.61 6.21
C LEU A 68 10.61 2.12 6.16
N ALA A 69 10.33 1.49 7.31
CA ALA A 69 9.94 0.08 7.38
C ALA A 69 8.67 -0.19 6.57
N GLY A 70 7.63 0.63 6.71
CA GLY A 70 6.38 0.50 5.95
C GLY A 70 6.60 0.65 4.44
N THR A 71 7.42 1.63 4.02
CA THR A 71 7.77 1.84 2.60
C THR A 71 8.56 0.67 2.04
N LEU A 72 9.55 0.15 2.78
CA LEU A 72 10.36 -0.99 2.38
C LEU A 72 9.56 -2.30 2.38
N ALA A 73 8.67 -2.49 3.37
CA ALA A 73 7.73 -3.61 3.40
C ALA A 73 6.85 -3.62 2.14
N ARG A 74 6.30 -2.46 1.77
CA ARG A 74 5.50 -2.32 0.55
C ARG A 74 6.31 -2.61 -0.71
N ALA A 75 7.52 -2.04 -0.82
CA ALA A 75 8.41 -2.32 -1.94
C ALA A 75 8.73 -3.81 -2.05
N THR A 76 8.97 -4.48 -0.92
CA THR A 76 9.21 -5.94 -0.85
C THR A 76 7.98 -6.71 -1.30
N GLY A 77 6.81 -6.45 -0.75
CA GLY A 77 5.56 -7.13 -1.10
C GLY A 77 5.19 -6.96 -2.58
N MET A 78 5.32 -5.75 -3.13
CA MET A 78 5.08 -5.49 -4.56
C MET A 78 6.07 -6.22 -5.45
N SER A 79 7.36 -6.24 -5.09
CA SER A 79 8.40 -6.95 -5.83
C SER A 79 8.14 -8.46 -5.86
N ILE A 80 7.83 -9.06 -4.71
CA ILE A 80 7.48 -10.48 -4.59
C ILE A 80 6.25 -10.80 -5.43
N ASN A 81 5.21 -9.97 -5.34
CA ASN A 81 3.97 -10.15 -6.12
C ASN A 81 4.24 -10.18 -7.62
N ARG A 82 5.09 -9.28 -8.14
CA ARG A 82 5.45 -9.24 -9.56
C ARG A 82 6.36 -10.37 -9.98
N LEU A 83 7.29 -10.79 -9.15
CA LEU A 83 8.17 -11.92 -9.44
C LEU A 83 7.37 -13.23 -9.51
N LEU A 84 6.53 -13.51 -8.51
CA LEU A 84 5.71 -14.73 -8.45
C LEU A 84 4.56 -14.71 -9.45
N GLY A 85 4.05 -13.52 -9.80
CA GLY A 85 2.99 -13.31 -10.78
C GLY A 85 3.47 -13.25 -12.25
N ARG A 86 4.79 -13.16 -12.50
CA ARG A 86 5.39 -12.84 -13.79
C ARG A 86 4.84 -13.66 -14.95
N LYS A 87 4.64 -14.96 -14.79
CA LYS A 87 4.13 -15.83 -15.86
C LYS A 87 2.73 -15.43 -16.35
N TYR A 88 1.89 -14.88 -15.47
CA TYR A 88 0.57 -14.37 -15.80
C TYR A 88 0.64 -12.93 -16.31
N ASP A 89 1.57 -12.13 -15.78
CA ASP A 89 1.74 -10.73 -16.17
C ASP A 89 2.19 -10.59 -17.63
N ILE A 90 3.04 -11.51 -18.13
CA ILE A 90 3.54 -11.51 -19.52
C ILE A 90 2.40 -11.62 -20.53
N ILE A 91 1.38 -12.42 -20.26
CA ILE A 91 0.27 -12.66 -21.16
C ILE A 91 -0.93 -11.74 -20.90
N ASN A 92 -0.88 -10.89 -19.86
CA ASN A 92 -1.96 -9.94 -19.56
C ASN A 92 -1.85 -8.70 -20.43
N PRO A 93 -2.84 -8.41 -21.31
CA PRO A 93 -2.79 -7.24 -22.21
C PRO A 93 -2.62 -5.91 -21.48
N ARG A 94 -3.18 -5.77 -20.27
CA ARG A 94 -3.09 -4.56 -19.46
C ARG A 94 -1.67 -4.29 -18.95
N LYS A 95 -0.84 -5.33 -18.86
CA LYS A 95 0.50 -5.27 -18.25
C LYS A 95 1.64 -5.24 -19.26
N LYS A 96 1.35 -5.12 -20.55
CA LYS A 96 2.34 -5.13 -21.65
C LYS A 96 3.46 -4.09 -21.49
N GLY A 97 3.19 -2.95 -20.83
CA GLY A 97 4.17 -1.89 -20.59
C GLY A 97 5.00 -2.06 -19.32
N TRP A 98 4.81 -3.13 -18.54
CA TRP A 98 5.55 -3.31 -17.30
C TRP A 98 6.99 -3.76 -17.54
N GLY A 99 7.95 -3.21 -16.76
CA GLY A 99 9.38 -3.43 -16.97
C GLY A 99 9.80 -4.90 -17.00
N LEU A 100 9.23 -5.76 -16.14
CA LEU A 100 9.49 -7.21 -16.17
C LEU A 100 8.87 -7.93 -17.37
N VAL A 101 7.84 -7.34 -17.99
CA VAL A 101 7.16 -7.89 -19.17
C VAL A 101 7.91 -7.48 -20.45
N THR A 102 8.28 -6.21 -20.54
CA THR A 102 9.04 -5.67 -21.68
C THR A 102 10.51 -6.09 -21.70
N GLY A 103 11.04 -6.58 -20.57
CA GLY A 103 12.46 -6.88 -20.40
C GLY A 103 13.34 -5.67 -20.08
N SER A 104 12.77 -4.45 -19.97
CA SER A 104 13.53 -3.25 -19.56
C SER A 104 14.03 -3.35 -18.11
N LEU A 105 13.39 -4.19 -17.28
CA LEU A 105 13.88 -4.63 -15.98
C LEU A 105 14.13 -6.14 -16.02
N SER A 106 15.40 -6.57 -15.87
CA SER A 106 15.74 -7.98 -15.85
C SER A 106 15.22 -8.67 -14.58
N THR A 107 14.89 -9.95 -14.69
CA THR A 107 14.45 -10.75 -13.52
C THR A 107 15.51 -10.80 -12.42
N SER A 108 16.79 -10.90 -12.80
CA SER A 108 17.90 -10.88 -11.83
C SER A 108 17.98 -9.56 -11.09
N SER A 109 17.85 -8.41 -11.79
CA SER A 109 17.82 -7.09 -11.14
C SER A 109 16.64 -6.95 -10.19
N ALA A 110 15.46 -7.49 -10.56
CA ALA A 110 14.29 -7.47 -9.70
C ALA A 110 14.49 -8.35 -8.44
N ILE A 111 15.13 -9.51 -8.56
CA ILE A 111 15.46 -10.39 -7.42
C ILE A 111 16.44 -9.68 -6.48
N TYR A 112 17.56 -9.13 -6.99
CA TYR A 112 18.53 -8.41 -6.17
C TYR A 112 17.89 -7.20 -5.47
N PHE A 113 17.05 -6.45 -6.17
CA PHE A 113 16.30 -5.36 -5.58
C PHE A 113 15.39 -5.85 -4.44
N THR A 114 14.65 -6.96 -4.67
CA THR A 114 13.76 -7.54 -3.64
C THR A 114 14.53 -7.94 -2.39
N ILE A 115 15.67 -8.60 -2.56
CA ILE A 115 16.55 -8.99 -1.43
C ILE A 115 17.04 -7.74 -0.70
N ALA A 116 17.48 -6.72 -1.41
CA ALA A 116 17.99 -5.49 -0.82
C ALA A 116 16.91 -4.76 0.00
N VAL A 117 15.70 -4.56 -0.56
CA VAL A 117 14.62 -3.86 0.17
C VAL A 117 14.09 -4.70 1.34
N ALA A 118 14.05 -6.05 1.22
CA ALA A 118 13.71 -6.93 2.32
C ALA A 118 14.74 -6.88 3.45
N SER A 119 16.03 -6.88 3.12
CA SER A 119 17.11 -6.76 4.11
C SER A 119 17.09 -5.40 4.82
N LEU A 120 16.80 -4.32 4.09
CA LEU A 120 16.64 -2.98 4.67
C LEU A 120 15.38 -2.90 5.55
N PHE A 121 14.29 -3.57 5.18
CA PHE A 121 13.10 -3.71 6.02
C PHE A 121 13.45 -4.40 7.35
N GLU A 122 14.13 -5.55 7.30
CA GLU A 122 14.60 -6.26 8.51
C GLU A 122 15.53 -5.40 9.37
N LEU A 123 16.43 -4.63 8.77
CA LEU A 123 17.27 -3.68 9.49
C LEU A 123 16.44 -2.59 10.19
N CYS A 124 15.43 -2.03 9.53
CA CYS A 124 14.55 -1.04 10.16
C CYS A 124 13.78 -1.64 11.34
N THR A 125 13.26 -2.87 11.21
CA THR A 125 12.55 -3.55 12.31
C THR A 125 13.47 -3.86 13.47
N PHE A 126 14.70 -4.29 13.21
CA PHE A 126 15.74 -4.48 14.24
C PHE A 126 16.08 -3.18 14.98
N LEU A 127 16.21 -2.07 14.25
CA LEU A 127 16.47 -0.76 14.83
C LEU A 127 15.27 -0.19 15.61
N LEU A 128 14.04 -0.64 15.34
CA LEU A 128 12.86 -0.27 16.12
C LEU A 128 12.90 -0.95 17.50
N ASN A 129 12.69 -2.26 17.54
CA ASN A 129 12.83 -3.07 18.74
C ASN A 129 12.86 -4.58 18.41
N THR A 130 13.33 -5.38 19.36
CA THR A 130 13.47 -6.85 19.20
C THR A 130 12.15 -7.55 18.94
N PHE A 131 11.03 -7.08 19.51
CA PHE A 131 9.72 -7.71 19.35
C PHE A 131 9.21 -7.61 17.90
N VAL A 132 9.28 -6.41 17.31
CA VAL A 132 8.92 -6.19 15.90
C VAL A 132 9.86 -6.95 14.98
N PHE A 133 11.16 -6.99 15.29
CA PHE A 133 12.14 -7.74 14.49
C PHE A 133 11.84 -9.25 14.49
N ILE A 134 11.49 -9.85 15.62
CA ILE A 134 11.14 -11.29 15.70
C ILE A 134 9.85 -11.58 14.89
N LEU A 135 8.92 -10.63 14.79
CA LEU A 135 7.67 -10.79 14.04
C LEU A 135 7.81 -10.46 12.54
N SER A 136 8.84 -9.74 12.13
CA SER A 136 9.00 -9.31 10.72
C SER A 136 9.10 -10.45 9.70
N PRO A 137 9.71 -11.63 9.98
CA PRO A 137 9.66 -12.76 9.06
C PRO A 137 8.24 -13.27 8.76
N VAL A 138 7.30 -13.11 9.71
CA VAL A 138 5.89 -13.44 9.46
C VAL A 138 5.31 -12.51 8.38
N VAL A 139 5.64 -11.22 8.42
CA VAL A 139 5.22 -10.25 7.40
C VAL A 139 5.79 -10.62 6.03
N LEU A 140 7.06 -11.02 5.95
CA LEU A 140 7.67 -11.49 4.69
C LEU A 140 6.97 -12.76 4.17
N ALA A 141 6.59 -13.68 5.06
CA ALA A 141 5.82 -14.87 4.68
C ALA A 141 4.43 -14.49 4.12
N LEU A 142 3.74 -13.51 4.72
CA LEU A 142 2.46 -13.01 4.20
C LEU A 142 2.61 -12.44 2.78
N PHE A 143 3.70 -11.72 2.47
CA PHE A 143 3.98 -11.20 1.13
C PHE A 143 4.22 -12.30 0.09
N ILE A 144 4.75 -13.46 0.50
CA ILE A 144 4.92 -14.62 -0.39
C ILE A 144 3.58 -15.34 -0.60
N ILE A 145 2.77 -15.47 0.45
CA ILE A 145 1.50 -16.18 0.40
C ILE A 145 0.47 -15.42 -0.44
N ASP A 146 0.35 -14.08 -0.30
CA ASP A 146 -0.68 -13.27 -0.97
C ASP A 146 -0.79 -13.52 -2.49
N PRO A 147 0.28 -13.40 -3.31
CA PRO A 147 0.17 -13.64 -4.74
C PRO A 147 -0.17 -15.10 -5.11
N LEU A 148 0.16 -16.06 -4.24
CA LEU A 148 -0.16 -17.46 -4.46
C LEU A 148 -1.65 -17.75 -4.24
N LEU A 149 -2.30 -17.02 -3.32
CA LEU A 149 -3.73 -17.16 -3.05
C LEU A 149 -4.61 -16.87 -4.25
N LYS A 150 -4.15 -16.06 -5.21
CA LYS A 150 -4.88 -15.80 -6.46
C LYS A 150 -5.14 -17.07 -7.29
N ARG A 151 -4.40 -18.14 -7.03
CA ARG A 151 -4.58 -19.46 -7.67
C ARG A 151 -5.51 -20.36 -6.89
N VAL A 152 -5.72 -20.08 -5.61
CA VAL A 152 -6.37 -20.98 -4.65
C VAL A 152 -7.76 -20.47 -4.29
N THR A 153 -7.90 -19.18 -3.96
CA THR A 153 -9.13 -18.63 -3.39
C THR A 153 -9.52 -17.28 -3.99
N ARG A 154 -10.81 -17.08 -4.16
CA ARG A 154 -11.42 -15.80 -4.53
C ARG A 154 -11.37 -14.76 -3.40
N TRP A 155 -11.15 -15.19 -2.16
CA TRP A 155 -11.16 -14.35 -0.96
C TRP A 155 -9.81 -13.72 -0.64
N ARG A 156 -8.83 -13.79 -1.55
CA ARG A 156 -7.49 -13.21 -1.35
C ARG A 156 -7.50 -11.72 -0.98
N HIS A 157 -8.52 -10.99 -1.38
CA HIS A 157 -8.68 -9.56 -1.07
C HIS A 157 -8.69 -9.30 0.44
N PHE A 158 -9.35 -10.17 1.23
CA PHE A 158 -9.34 -10.08 2.69
C PHE A 158 -7.96 -10.42 3.28
N PHE A 159 -7.26 -11.38 2.68
CA PHE A 159 -5.89 -11.68 3.11
C PHE A 159 -4.95 -10.51 2.86
N MET A 160 -5.03 -9.88 1.69
CA MET A 160 -4.26 -8.67 1.36
C MET A 160 -4.61 -7.53 2.32
N GLY A 161 -5.90 -7.30 2.57
CA GLY A 161 -6.36 -6.30 3.52
C GLY A 161 -5.83 -6.56 4.93
N LEU A 162 -5.89 -7.81 5.41
CA LEU A 162 -5.34 -8.20 6.69
C LEU A 162 -3.82 -7.99 6.76
N THR A 163 -3.09 -8.32 5.69
CA THR A 163 -1.63 -8.11 5.62
C THR A 163 -1.27 -6.63 5.80
N ILE A 164 -2.06 -5.71 5.24
CA ILE A 164 -1.87 -4.27 5.45
C ILE A 164 -2.31 -3.86 6.85
N GLY A 165 -3.41 -4.42 7.35
CA GLY A 165 -3.84 -4.23 8.74
C GLY A 165 -2.78 -4.67 9.77
N VAL A 166 -2.04 -5.75 9.50
CA VAL A 166 -0.86 -6.16 10.30
C VAL A 166 0.19 -5.05 10.33
N GLY A 167 0.35 -4.27 9.26
CA GLY A 167 1.21 -3.08 9.26
C GLY A 167 0.78 -2.04 10.30
N VAL A 168 -0.53 -1.82 10.49
CA VAL A 168 -1.07 -0.91 11.52
C VAL A 168 -0.69 -1.41 12.92
N MET A 169 -0.86 -2.72 13.17
CA MET A 169 -0.41 -3.35 14.41
C MET A 169 1.11 -3.22 14.60
N ALA A 170 1.90 -3.40 13.53
CA ALA A 170 3.35 -3.23 13.58
C ALA A 170 3.75 -1.80 13.97
N GLY A 171 3.02 -0.78 13.50
CA GLY A 171 3.17 0.61 13.92
C GLY A 171 2.96 0.79 15.43
N TYR A 172 1.95 0.13 16.00
CA TYR A 172 1.72 0.10 17.45
C TYR A 172 2.88 -0.59 18.19
N LEU A 173 3.26 -1.78 17.74
CA LEU A 173 4.31 -2.59 18.35
C LEU A 173 5.71 -1.96 18.24
N ALA A 174 5.91 -1.04 17.30
CA ALA A 174 7.15 -0.27 17.19
C ALA A 174 7.40 0.63 18.42
N VAL A 175 6.33 1.00 19.12
CA VAL A 175 6.37 1.82 20.35
C VAL A 175 6.24 0.94 21.59
N ASN A 176 5.22 0.09 21.62
CA ASN A 176 4.92 -0.82 22.71
C ASN A 176 5.21 -2.27 22.28
N PRO A 177 6.33 -2.89 22.72
CA PRO A 177 6.78 -4.20 22.26
C PRO A 177 5.99 -5.36 22.91
N HIS A 178 4.67 -5.23 23.00
CA HIS A 178 3.74 -6.25 23.47
C HIS A 178 2.36 -6.02 22.85
N PHE A 179 1.57 -7.08 22.70
CA PHE A 179 0.23 -6.97 22.15
C PHE A 179 -0.67 -6.15 23.08
N PRO A 180 -1.47 -5.20 22.52
CA PRO A 180 -2.35 -4.35 23.30
C PRO A 180 -3.47 -5.13 23.97
N SER A 181 -3.84 -4.74 25.19
CA SER A 181 -5.03 -5.25 25.89
C SER A 181 -6.28 -4.47 25.50
N SER A 182 -6.14 -3.25 25.03
CA SER A 182 -7.25 -2.39 24.60
C SER A 182 -7.64 -2.67 23.16
N PRO A 183 -8.95 -2.67 22.81
CA PRO A 183 -9.42 -3.13 21.50
C PRO A 183 -9.28 -2.12 20.37
N GLU A 184 -8.98 -0.84 20.63
CA GLU A 184 -8.97 0.20 19.61
C GLU A 184 -8.04 -0.10 18.43
N ILE A 185 -6.85 -0.63 18.70
CA ILE A 185 -5.90 -0.95 17.62
C ILE A 185 -6.39 -2.14 16.79
N TYR A 186 -7.02 -3.14 17.40
CA TYR A 186 -7.60 -4.26 16.67
C TYR A 186 -8.78 -3.82 15.80
N ILE A 187 -9.59 -2.88 16.29
CA ILE A 187 -10.68 -2.27 15.51
C ILE A 187 -10.10 -1.51 14.31
N LEU A 188 -9.01 -0.74 14.51
CA LEU A 188 -8.34 -0.04 13.42
C LEU A 188 -7.73 -1.02 12.41
N VAL A 189 -7.14 -2.13 12.85
CA VAL A 189 -6.66 -3.22 11.98
C VAL A 189 -7.81 -3.76 11.13
N LEU A 190 -8.98 -4.05 11.73
CA LEU A 190 -10.15 -4.55 11.01
C LEU A 190 -10.75 -3.50 10.06
N ALA A 191 -10.80 -2.23 10.48
CA ALA A 191 -11.22 -1.13 9.62
C ALA A 191 -10.33 -1.03 8.38
N THR A 192 -9.01 -1.06 8.57
CA THR A 192 -8.04 -1.01 7.48
C THR A 192 -8.13 -2.26 6.60
N ALA A 193 -8.24 -3.45 7.20
CA ALA A 193 -8.31 -4.71 6.47
C ALA A 193 -9.55 -4.79 5.56
N THR A 194 -10.72 -4.40 6.07
CA THR A 194 -11.96 -4.40 5.30
C THR A 194 -11.97 -3.29 4.25
N TRP A 195 -11.45 -2.12 4.57
CA TRP A 195 -11.30 -1.01 3.62
C TRP A 195 -10.41 -1.41 2.42
N ILE A 196 -9.21 -1.92 2.68
CA ILE A 196 -8.29 -2.41 1.64
C ILE A 196 -8.93 -3.55 0.84
N GLY A 197 -9.53 -4.54 1.53
CA GLY A 197 -10.20 -5.66 0.88
C GLY A 197 -11.32 -5.22 -0.07
N GLY A 198 -12.14 -4.27 0.37
CA GLY A 198 -13.27 -3.74 -0.40
C GLY A 198 -12.82 -3.03 -1.69
N PHE A 199 -11.85 -2.12 -1.60
CA PHE A 199 -11.39 -1.42 -2.80
C PHE A 199 -10.49 -2.29 -3.70
N ASP A 200 -9.73 -3.26 -3.15
CA ASP A 200 -8.94 -4.19 -3.98
C ASP A 200 -9.85 -5.08 -4.83
N MET A 201 -11.02 -5.47 -4.32
CA MET A 201 -12.03 -6.15 -5.15
C MET A 201 -12.39 -5.30 -6.37
N ALA A 202 -12.77 -4.03 -6.18
CA ALA A 202 -13.13 -3.11 -7.26
C ALA A 202 -11.95 -2.87 -8.22
N TYR A 203 -10.74 -2.78 -7.70
CA TYR A 203 -9.52 -2.57 -8.49
C TYR A 203 -9.21 -3.73 -9.44
N THR A 204 -9.75 -4.94 -9.18
CA THR A 204 -9.58 -6.10 -10.08
C THR A 204 -10.59 -6.17 -11.24
N ILE A 205 -11.55 -5.24 -11.34
CA ILE A 205 -12.54 -5.20 -12.44
C ILE A 205 -11.88 -5.27 -13.83
N PRO A 206 -10.82 -4.48 -14.15
CA PRO A 206 -10.19 -4.53 -15.45
C PRO A 206 -9.50 -5.85 -15.80
N ASP A 207 -9.21 -6.67 -14.80
CA ASP A 207 -8.57 -7.98 -14.97
C ASP A 207 -9.58 -9.14 -14.91
N ALA A 208 -10.87 -8.90 -14.62
CA ALA A 208 -11.85 -9.94 -14.32
C ALA A 208 -11.97 -11.02 -15.40
N ASP A 209 -12.06 -10.63 -16.66
CA ASP A 209 -12.18 -11.57 -17.80
C ASP A 209 -10.85 -12.29 -18.08
N TYR A 210 -9.72 -11.56 -17.95
CA TYR A 210 -8.40 -12.15 -18.05
C TYR A 210 -8.18 -13.19 -16.94
N ASP A 211 -8.48 -12.85 -15.70
CA ASP A 211 -8.32 -13.73 -14.53
C ASP A 211 -9.18 -15.00 -14.71
N ARG A 212 -10.45 -14.85 -15.12
CA ARG A 212 -11.36 -15.98 -15.39
C ARG A 212 -10.80 -16.93 -16.45
N LYS A 213 -10.32 -16.39 -17.58
CA LYS A 213 -9.76 -17.19 -18.70
C LYS A 213 -8.49 -17.94 -18.31
N ASN A 214 -7.72 -17.43 -17.35
CA ASN A 214 -6.45 -18.00 -16.92
C ASN A 214 -6.52 -18.77 -15.58
N GLY A 215 -7.74 -19.04 -15.07
CA GLY A 215 -7.95 -19.79 -13.84
C GLY A 215 -7.48 -19.07 -12.57
N LEU A 216 -7.37 -17.74 -12.64
CA LEU A 216 -7.03 -16.90 -11.50
C LEU A 216 -8.30 -16.48 -10.78
N LYS A 217 -8.31 -16.65 -9.45
CA LYS A 217 -9.51 -16.47 -8.63
C LYS A 217 -9.49 -15.11 -7.94
N THR A 218 -10.45 -14.28 -8.34
CA THR A 218 -10.80 -13.03 -7.65
C THR A 218 -12.31 -13.00 -7.45
N VAL A 219 -12.81 -12.14 -6.59
CA VAL A 219 -14.25 -11.97 -6.42
C VAL A 219 -14.91 -11.60 -7.74
N MET A 220 -14.27 -10.71 -8.53
CA MET A 220 -14.80 -10.27 -9.83
C MET A 220 -14.74 -11.37 -10.89
N SER A 221 -13.68 -12.18 -10.94
CA SER A 221 -13.57 -13.27 -11.91
C SER A 221 -14.55 -14.41 -11.67
N GLU A 222 -14.83 -14.72 -10.40
CA GLU A 222 -15.65 -15.87 -9.99
C GLU A 222 -17.15 -15.54 -9.95
N TYR A 223 -17.53 -14.39 -9.39
CA TYR A 223 -18.93 -14.02 -9.21
C TYR A 223 -19.46 -13.05 -10.27
N GLY A 224 -18.58 -12.51 -11.12
CA GLY A 224 -18.89 -11.43 -12.06
C GLY A 224 -18.97 -10.07 -11.40
N ILE A 225 -18.91 -9.02 -12.22
CA ILE A 225 -18.76 -7.62 -11.75
C ILE A 225 -19.92 -7.21 -10.84
N ARG A 226 -21.18 -7.49 -11.22
CA ARG A 226 -22.37 -7.06 -10.46
C ARG A 226 -22.38 -7.63 -9.03
N LYS A 227 -22.17 -8.95 -8.87
CA LYS A 227 -22.12 -9.59 -7.55
C LYS A 227 -20.85 -9.21 -6.80
N GLY A 228 -19.73 -9.10 -7.50
CA GLY A 228 -18.47 -8.67 -6.93
C GLY A 228 -18.52 -7.27 -6.34
N MET A 229 -19.17 -6.32 -7.01
CA MET A 229 -19.42 -4.98 -6.49
C MET A 229 -20.33 -5.00 -5.26
N ALA A 230 -21.37 -5.84 -5.24
CA ALA A 230 -22.20 -6.00 -4.06
C ALA A 230 -21.40 -6.52 -2.85
N ILE A 231 -20.49 -7.46 -3.05
CA ILE A 231 -19.58 -7.95 -1.99
C ILE A 231 -18.63 -6.84 -1.54
N SER A 232 -18.06 -6.07 -2.45
CA SER A 232 -17.22 -4.91 -2.14
C SER A 232 -17.98 -3.88 -1.30
N ASN A 233 -19.23 -3.55 -1.67
CA ASN A 233 -20.09 -2.63 -0.91
C ASN A 233 -20.38 -3.12 0.50
N ILE A 234 -20.70 -4.42 0.66
CA ILE A 234 -20.90 -5.02 1.99
C ILE A 234 -19.62 -4.95 2.81
N THR A 235 -18.46 -5.23 2.20
CA THR A 235 -17.15 -5.14 2.87
C THR A 235 -16.87 -3.72 3.34
N HIS A 236 -17.17 -2.70 2.53
CA HIS A 236 -17.08 -1.31 2.93
C HIS A 236 -18.13 -0.91 3.99
N GLY A 237 -19.28 -1.57 4.04
CA GLY A 237 -20.21 -1.44 5.16
C GLY A 237 -19.58 -1.85 6.50
N PHE A 238 -18.80 -2.95 6.52
CA PHE A 238 -18.00 -3.32 7.70
C PHE A 238 -16.89 -2.30 7.98
N THR A 239 -16.26 -1.75 6.97
CA THR A 239 -15.28 -0.67 7.15
C THR A 239 -15.89 0.51 7.89
N LEU A 240 -17.06 0.99 7.44
CA LEU A 240 -17.77 2.08 8.09
C LEU A 240 -18.16 1.73 9.52
N LEU A 241 -18.60 0.49 9.77
CA LEU A 241 -18.89 0.01 11.12
C LEU A 241 -17.65 0.09 12.03
N PHE A 242 -16.49 -0.41 11.57
CA PHE A 242 -15.28 -0.40 12.40
C PHE A 242 -14.77 1.02 12.64
N PHE A 243 -14.78 1.91 11.64
CA PHE A 243 -14.45 3.33 11.88
C PHE A 243 -15.43 3.99 12.84
N THR A 244 -16.72 3.65 12.78
CA THR A 244 -17.70 4.15 13.73
C THR A 244 -17.42 3.68 15.17
N LEU A 245 -17.03 2.41 15.34
CA LEU A 245 -16.68 1.87 16.67
C LEU A 245 -15.46 2.58 17.28
N LEU A 246 -14.57 3.14 16.49
CA LEU A 246 -13.42 3.90 17.01
C LEU A 246 -13.85 5.19 17.73
N ILE A 247 -15.08 5.69 17.56
CA ILE A 247 -15.59 6.87 18.28
C ILE A 247 -15.55 6.68 19.80
N PHE A 248 -15.69 5.45 20.28
CA PHE A 248 -15.61 5.13 21.70
C PHE A 248 -14.20 5.21 22.30
N TYR A 249 -13.16 5.31 21.44
CA TYR A 249 -11.76 5.37 21.81
C TYR A 249 -11.11 6.68 21.39
N ILE A 250 -11.58 7.26 20.27
CA ILE A 250 -11.18 8.59 19.81
C ILE A 250 -12.35 9.54 20.13
N SER A 251 -12.59 9.80 21.43
CA SER A 251 -13.70 10.60 21.93
C SER A 251 -13.48 12.08 21.63
N SER A 252 -13.57 12.48 20.35
CA SER A 252 -13.31 13.84 19.90
C SER A 252 -14.31 14.29 18.85
N TYR A 253 -14.84 15.52 19.00
CA TYR A 253 -15.75 16.13 18.02
C TYR A 253 -15.13 16.17 16.61
N ILE A 254 -13.83 16.43 16.49
CA ILE A 254 -13.17 16.45 15.17
C ILE A 254 -13.20 15.07 14.51
N TYR A 255 -13.18 13.98 15.29
CA TYR A 255 -13.31 12.63 14.76
C TYR A 255 -14.70 12.37 14.16
N ILE A 256 -15.75 13.02 14.66
CA ILE A 256 -17.08 12.92 14.05
C ILE A 256 -17.09 13.51 12.63
N PHE A 257 -16.39 14.63 12.41
CA PHE A 257 -16.23 15.20 11.07
C PHE A 257 -15.42 14.29 10.16
N GLU A 258 -14.34 13.69 10.68
CA GLU A 258 -13.56 12.70 9.93
C GLU A 258 -14.41 11.49 9.56
N LEU A 259 -15.21 10.98 10.48
CA LEU A 259 -16.12 9.88 10.23
C LEU A 259 -17.09 10.21 9.09
N ALA A 260 -17.69 11.40 9.12
CA ALA A 260 -18.56 11.87 8.03
C ALA A 260 -17.82 11.97 6.70
N LEU A 261 -16.56 12.42 6.69
CA LEU A 261 -15.72 12.47 5.51
C LEU A 261 -15.41 11.06 4.97
N ILE A 262 -15.06 10.10 5.85
CA ILE A 262 -14.83 8.70 5.47
C ILE A 262 -16.10 8.10 4.83
N TYR A 263 -17.27 8.31 5.43
CA TYR A 263 -18.55 7.88 4.86
C TYR A 263 -18.76 8.47 3.46
N PHE A 264 -18.59 9.78 3.34
CA PHE A 264 -18.72 10.46 2.04
C PHE A 264 -17.77 9.90 1.00
N LEU A 265 -16.48 9.75 1.33
CA LEU A 265 -15.46 9.28 0.38
C LEU A 265 -15.69 7.81 -0.03
N ILE A 266 -16.10 6.94 0.89
CA ILE A 266 -16.41 5.54 0.57
C ILE A 266 -17.66 5.44 -0.32
N ILE A 267 -18.71 6.22 -0.05
CA ILE A 267 -19.89 6.25 -0.91
C ILE A 267 -19.54 6.85 -2.27
N TYR A 268 -18.80 7.96 -2.28
CA TYR A 268 -18.40 8.65 -3.50
C TYR A 268 -17.55 7.77 -4.43
N GLN A 269 -16.59 6.99 -3.90
CA GLN A 269 -15.78 6.10 -4.72
C GLN A 269 -16.61 5.02 -5.45
N HIS A 270 -17.68 4.51 -4.80
CA HIS A 270 -18.60 3.58 -5.45
C HIS A 270 -19.52 4.27 -6.46
N TYR A 271 -19.92 5.51 -6.19
CA TYR A 271 -20.76 6.30 -7.08
C TYR A 271 -20.06 6.65 -8.40
N ILE A 272 -18.78 7.06 -8.35
CA ILE A 272 -18.02 7.44 -9.56
C ILE A 272 -17.52 6.24 -10.35
N LEU A 273 -17.52 5.03 -9.76
CA LEU A 273 -16.96 3.85 -10.37
C LEU A 273 -17.91 3.34 -11.46
N ASN A 274 -17.44 3.41 -12.72
CA ASN A 274 -18.08 2.77 -13.86
C ASN A 274 -17.24 1.55 -14.27
N PRO A 275 -17.76 0.32 -14.15
CA PRO A 275 -17.03 -0.90 -14.51
C PRO A 275 -16.55 -0.95 -15.96
N ASP A 276 -17.26 -0.26 -16.88
CA ASP A 276 -16.94 -0.22 -18.30
C ASP A 276 -15.87 0.84 -18.64
N ASP A 277 -15.57 1.77 -17.72
CA ASP A 277 -14.50 2.76 -17.88
C ASP A 277 -13.40 2.55 -16.83
N HIS A 278 -12.32 1.90 -17.27
CA HIS A 278 -11.16 1.62 -16.42
C HIS A 278 -10.47 2.85 -15.84
N ARG A 279 -10.71 4.07 -16.38
CA ARG A 279 -10.19 5.32 -15.81
C ARG A 279 -10.88 5.62 -14.48
N THR A 280 -12.20 5.42 -14.42
CA THR A 280 -12.98 5.65 -13.19
C THR A 280 -12.56 4.70 -12.08
N VAL A 281 -12.24 3.43 -12.41
CA VAL A 281 -11.70 2.46 -11.46
C VAL A 281 -10.39 2.97 -10.85
N ARG A 282 -9.47 3.51 -11.66
CA ARG A 282 -8.19 4.04 -11.18
C ARG A 282 -8.37 5.31 -10.34
N VAL A 283 -9.23 6.23 -10.77
CA VAL A 283 -9.50 7.50 -10.06
C VAL A 283 -10.16 7.22 -8.71
N SER A 284 -11.18 6.36 -8.69
CA SER A 284 -11.85 5.91 -7.47
C SER A 284 -10.84 5.31 -6.48
N PHE A 285 -9.94 4.42 -6.98
CA PHE A 285 -8.93 3.76 -6.17
C PHE A 285 -7.90 4.74 -5.56
N LEU A 286 -7.29 5.63 -6.34
CA LEU A 286 -6.19 6.46 -5.85
C LEU A 286 -6.66 7.65 -5.03
N ASN A 287 -7.60 8.43 -5.55
CA ASN A 287 -7.92 9.73 -4.97
C ASN A 287 -8.64 9.60 -3.63
N SER A 288 -9.77 8.88 -3.60
CA SER A 288 -10.56 8.75 -2.37
C SER A 288 -9.76 8.09 -1.24
N ASN A 289 -9.01 7.03 -1.57
CA ASN A 289 -8.26 6.28 -0.56
C ASN A 289 -7.06 7.06 0.00
N SER A 290 -6.38 7.88 -0.82
CA SER A 290 -5.30 8.76 -0.33
C SER A 290 -5.82 9.78 0.68
N PHE A 291 -6.99 10.35 0.43
CA PHE A 291 -7.61 11.31 1.36
C PHE A 291 -7.98 10.65 2.70
N ILE A 292 -8.59 9.47 2.68
CA ILE A 292 -8.99 8.74 3.91
C ILE A 292 -7.78 8.50 4.82
N GLY A 293 -6.66 8.01 4.27
CA GLY A 293 -5.47 7.72 5.08
C GLY A 293 -4.86 8.97 5.71
N ILE A 294 -4.68 10.02 4.91
CA ILE A 294 -4.03 11.26 5.37
C ILE A 294 -4.93 11.99 6.37
N SER A 295 -6.23 12.17 6.06
CA SER A 295 -7.15 12.88 6.95
C SER A 295 -7.31 12.17 8.27
N PHE A 296 -7.44 10.84 8.27
CA PHE A 296 -7.51 10.05 9.50
C PHE A 296 -6.30 10.28 10.41
N LEU A 297 -5.08 10.21 9.87
CA LEU A 297 -3.86 10.47 10.65
C LEU A 297 -3.83 11.89 11.21
N VAL A 298 -4.16 12.89 10.40
CA VAL A 298 -4.19 14.29 10.82
C VAL A 298 -5.20 14.50 11.95
N VAL A 299 -6.40 13.97 11.80
CA VAL A 299 -7.47 14.09 12.80
C VAL A 299 -7.10 13.35 14.07
N LEU A 300 -6.52 12.16 13.99
CA LEU A 300 -6.02 11.44 15.17
C LEU A 300 -4.99 12.27 15.94
N ILE A 301 -4.02 12.88 15.24
CA ILE A 301 -3.02 13.74 15.87
C ILE A 301 -3.69 14.95 16.53
N ILE A 302 -4.63 15.61 15.85
CA ILE A 302 -5.36 16.75 16.42
C ILE A 302 -6.14 16.32 17.67
N ALA A 303 -6.84 15.20 17.65
CA ALA A 303 -7.59 14.68 18.80
C ALA A 303 -6.68 14.39 20.01
N LEU A 304 -5.46 13.92 19.79
CA LEU A 304 -4.48 13.66 20.85
C LEU A 304 -3.92 14.95 21.47
N TYR A 305 -3.77 16.02 20.69
CA TYR A 305 -3.13 17.26 21.15
C TYR A 305 -4.08 18.38 21.53
N LEU A 306 -5.35 18.31 21.16
CA LEU A 306 -6.38 19.30 21.49
C LEU A 306 -7.50 18.67 22.31
N PRO A 307 -7.24 18.34 23.59
CA PRO A 307 -8.23 17.68 24.45
C PRO A 307 -9.50 18.53 24.68
N VAL A 308 -9.46 19.84 24.41
CA VAL A 308 -10.64 20.72 24.44
C VAL A 308 -11.70 20.31 23.39
N LEU A 309 -11.32 19.58 22.38
CA LEU A 309 -12.22 19.03 21.35
C LEU A 309 -12.75 17.63 21.71
N ASN A 310 -12.39 17.07 22.86
CA ASN A 310 -12.85 15.76 23.31
C ASN A 310 -14.16 15.88 24.11
N PHE A 311 -14.97 14.81 24.09
CA PHE A 311 -16.23 14.69 24.85
C PHE A 311 -16.19 13.53 25.81
#